data_ea4cb377170851ac7313ce2cd3aee0fc
#
_entry.id   ea4cb377170851ac7313ce2cd3aee0fc
#
_cell.length_a   1.000
_cell.length_b   1.000
_cell.length_c   1.000
_cell.angle_alpha   90.00
_cell.angle_beta   90.00
_cell.angle_gamma   90.00
#
_symmetry.space_group_name_H-M   'P 1'
#
loop_
_entity.id
_entity.type
_entity.pdbx_description
1 polymer ?
#
loop_
_entity_poly.entity_id
_entity_poly.type
_entity_poly.pdbx_seq_one_letter_code
_entity_poly.pdbx_strand_id
1 'polypeptide(L)'
;MEHKNLRSTRRRYALILIILVGIILTSLALINTIGSDSSKNQLKDNHFISKTISVGSFPVGISVNPSTNVIYVTNNQSDTVSVIDGKTNSVTKTIKVGDGPAGISVNPLTDMIYVTNYYSDTISVIDGKTHVVVKEIPVDSTPWGIDLNSENNIVYTTNYFANTISIIDGIENNVITTVKTDKPWGIDVNSHTGHVFVANRDSVNVSTLKGDVMEKIAISDTPFKISPNNVSYNEKTNLLYVANSSLISVIDISTNSILEPISVGMNLVGLTINSDTNMIYASDIQNDVIYIIDGSTHMIKEEIKVGDHPIAVEINPETNTIYVVNEYSNSISVIIS
;
A
#
# COMPACT_ATOMS: atom_id res chain seq x y z
N MET A 1 -73.79 25.39 -20.71
CA MET A 1 -73.41 23.95 -20.75
C MET A 1 -71.93 23.68 -20.59
N GLU A 2 -71.01 24.65 -20.71
CA GLU A 2 -69.54 24.47 -20.60
C GLU A 2 -69.02 24.26 -19.20
N HIS A 3 -69.63 24.85 -18.19
CA HIS A 3 -69.09 24.73 -16.78
C HIS A 3 -69.26 23.34 -16.13
N LYS A 4 -70.16 22.48 -16.66
CA LYS A 4 -70.32 21.11 -16.15
C LYS A 4 -69.24 20.15 -16.66
N ASN A 5 -68.74 20.37 -17.85
CA ASN A 5 -67.74 19.51 -18.48
C ASN A 5 -66.33 19.69 -17.86
N LEU A 6 -65.94 20.91 -17.47
CA LEU A 6 -64.64 21.17 -16.82
C LEU A 6 -64.48 20.49 -15.45
N ARG A 7 -65.57 20.41 -14.67
CA ARG A 7 -65.53 19.75 -13.33
C ARG A 7 -65.41 18.22 -13.44
N SER A 8 -66.04 17.62 -14.49
CA SER A 8 -65.95 16.18 -14.68
C SER A 8 -64.54 15.76 -15.19
N THR A 9 -63.94 16.58 -16.03
CA THR A 9 -62.58 16.37 -16.57
C THR A 9 -61.53 16.51 -15.48
N ARG A 10 -61.59 17.54 -14.66
CA ARG A 10 -60.70 17.72 -13.48
C ARG A 10 -60.78 16.59 -12.49
N ARG A 11 -61.95 16.03 -12.19
CA ARG A 11 -62.14 14.88 -11.32
C ARG A 11 -61.51 13.59 -11.91
N ARG A 12 -61.61 13.40 -13.25
CA ARG A 12 -60.96 12.24 -13.92
C ARG A 12 -59.47 12.35 -13.85
N TYR A 13 -58.85 13.51 -14.08
CA TYR A 13 -57.41 13.70 -13.98
C TYR A 13 -56.89 13.55 -12.52
N ALA A 14 -57.67 14.04 -11.53
CA ALA A 14 -57.32 13.83 -10.10
C ALA A 14 -57.37 12.35 -9.72
N LEU A 15 -58.36 11.59 -10.23
CA LEU A 15 -58.43 10.14 -9.97
C LEU A 15 -57.30 9.35 -10.65
N ILE A 16 -56.93 9.71 -11.86
CA ILE A 16 -55.81 9.10 -12.59
C ILE A 16 -54.47 9.41 -11.87
N LEU A 17 -54.31 10.63 -11.36
CA LEU A 17 -53.10 11.01 -10.63
C LEU A 17 -52.97 10.25 -9.29
N ILE A 18 -54.07 10.03 -8.57
CA ILE A 18 -54.10 9.26 -7.32
C ILE A 18 -53.78 7.77 -7.58
N ILE A 19 -54.29 7.21 -8.70
CA ILE A 19 -53.99 5.81 -9.08
C ILE A 19 -52.53 5.68 -9.48
N LEU A 20 -51.96 6.62 -10.25
CA LEU A 20 -50.53 6.62 -10.63
C LEU A 20 -49.63 6.77 -9.44
N VAL A 21 -49.91 7.65 -8.47
CA VAL A 21 -49.15 7.81 -7.23
C VAL A 21 -49.26 6.56 -6.37
N GLY A 22 -50.45 5.94 -6.30
CA GLY A 22 -50.63 4.67 -5.59
C GLY A 22 -49.82 3.52 -6.20
N ILE A 23 -49.72 3.42 -7.52
CA ILE A 23 -48.91 2.41 -8.23
C ILE A 23 -47.41 2.66 -8.01
N ILE A 24 -46.96 3.93 -8.02
CA ILE A 24 -45.57 4.28 -7.75
C ILE A 24 -45.19 3.95 -6.29
N LEU A 25 -46.07 4.26 -5.34
CA LEU A 25 -45.83 3.95 -3.92
C LEU A 25 -45.81 2.45 -3.65
N THR A 26 -46.67 1.66 -4.29
CA THR A 26 -46.67 0.18 -4.15
C THR A 26 -45.46 -0.46 -4.83
N SER A 27 -45.01 0.07 -5.99
CA SER A 27 -43.79 -0.40 -6.65
C SER A 27 -42.51 -0.05 -5.85
N LEU A 28 -42.44 1.14 -5.21
CA LEU A 28 -41.36 1.47 -4.32
C LEU A 28 -41.35 0.58 -3.07
N ALA A 29 -42.52 0.28 -2.50
CA ALA A 29 -42.63 -0.65 -1.37
C ALA A 29 -42.22 -2.08 -1.74
N LEU A 30 -42.55 -2.54 -2.96
CA LEU A 30 -42.15 -3.87 -3.45
C LEU A 30 -40.63 -3.94 -3.74
N ILE A 31 -40.04 -2.87 -4.27
CA ILE A 31 -38.58 -2.78 -4.48
C ILE A 31 -37.84 -2.82 -3.15
N ASN A 32 -38.35 -2.13 -2.10
CA ASN A 32 -37.77 -2.17 -0.76
C ASN A 32 -37.94 -3.52 -0.06
N THR A 33 -38.96 -4.31 -0.38
CA THR A 33 -39.13 -5.67 0.20
C THR A 33 -38.35 -6.73 -0.55
N ILE A 34 -38.06 -6.55 -1.85
CA ILE A 34 -37.25 -7.47 -2.64
C ILE A 34 -35.74 -7.18 -2.40
N GLY A 35 -35.37 -5.91 -2.08
CA GLY A 35 -33.99 -5.52 -1.75
C GLY A 35 -33.52 -5.94 -0.36
N SER A 36 -34.43 -6.37 0.54
CA SER A 36 -34.09 -6.70 1.94
C SER A 36 -33.78 -8.16 2.23
N ASP A 37 -33.94 -9.07 1.26
CA ASP A 37 -33.78 -10.53 1.51
C ASP A 37 -32.59 -11.19 0.82
N SER A 38 -31.81 -10.46 0.02
CA SER A 38 -30.57 -10.99 -0.60
C SER A 38 -29.28 -10.56 0.11
N SER A 39 -29.37 -9.86 1.25
CA SER A 39 -28.21 -9.38 2.03
C SER A 39 -28.02 -10.11 3.39
N LYS A 40 -28.51 -11.33 3.53
CA LYS A 40 -28.24 -12.14 4.72
C LYS A 40 -27.19 -13.19 4.43
N ASN A 41 -26.04 -13.00 5.05
CA ASN A 41 -24.84 -13.84 5.17
C ASN A 41 -23.70 -13.54 4.17
N GLN A 42 -23.32 -12.29 4.03
CA GLN A 42 -21.91 -12.00 4.05
C GLN A 42 -21.57 -11.71 5.52
N LEU A 43 -20.80 -12.61 6.14
CA LEU A 43 -20.03 -12.24 7.32
C LEU A 43 -19.24 -11.02 6.90
N LYS A 44 -19.60 -9.83 7.41
CA LYS A 44 -18.74 -8.67 7.29
C LYS A 44 -17.52 -9.03 8.12
N ASP A 45 -16.42 -9.35 7.46
CA ASP A 45 -15.12 -9.33 8.09
C ASP A 45 -14.87 -7.86 8.47
N ASN A 46 -15.34 -7.48 9.66
CA ASN A 46 -15.13 -6.14 10.17
C ASN A 46 -13.72 -6.09 10.73
N HIS A 47 -12.83 -5.46 10.00
CA HIS A 47 -11.48 -5.19 10.50
C HIS A 47 -11.55 -4.14 11.63
N PHE A 48 -10.74 -4.31 12.66
CA PHE A 48 -10.65 -3.35 13.77
C PHE A 48 -9.23 -3.27 14.31
N ILE A 49 -8.90 -2.12 14.92
CA ILE A 49 -7.63 -1.97 15.62
C ILE A 49 -7.67 -2.82 16.88
N SER A 50 -6.88 -3.89 16.88
CA SER A 50 -6.73 -4.79 18.03
C SER A 50 -5.75 -4.23 19.06
N LYS A 51 -4.74 -3.46 18.60
CA LYS A 51 -3.69 -2.89 19.43
C LYS A 51 -3.00 -1.71 18.76
N THR A 52 -2.49 -0.78 19.58
CA THR A 52 -1.51 0.24 19.19
C THR A 52 -0.20 -0.04 19.92
N ILE A 53 0.91 -0.10 19.18
CA ILE A 53 2.24 -0.39 19.70
C ILE A 53 3.09 0.87 19.61
N SER A 54 3.63 1.35 20.73
CA SER A 54 4.59 2.46 20.71
C SER A 54 5.96 1.98 20.22
N VAL A 55 6.59 2.75 19.33
CA VAL A 55 7.91 2.50 18.75
C VAL A 55 8.82 3.70 18.96
N GLY A 56 9.97 3.77 18.27
CA GLY A 56 10.86 4.95 18.33
C GLY A 56 10.29 6.18 17.62
N SER A 57 11.04 7.28 17.61
CA SER A 57 10.59 8.56 17.04
C SER A 57 10.58 8.54 15.53
N PHE A 58 9.48 9.05 14.97
CA PHE A 58 9.28 9.23 13.54
C PHE A 58 9.45 7.92 12.75
N PRO A 59 8.60 6.91 13.01
CA PRO A 59 8.67 5.65 12.29
C PRO A 59 8.26 5.85 10.81
N VAL A 60 8.98 5.19 9.88
CA VAL A 60 8.80 5.39 8.43
C VAL A 60 8.52 4.09 7.70
N GLY A 61 9.42 3.13 7.76
CA GLY A 61 9.32 1.86 7.05
C GLY A 61 8.90 0.72 7.95
N ILE A 62 8.29 -0.29 7.36
CA ILE A 62 7.88 -1.51 8.04
C ILE A 62 8.08 -2.71 7.11
N SER A 63 8.51 -3.82 7.66
CA SER A 63 8.56 -5.09 6.94
C SER A 63 8.29 -6.25 7.89
N VAL A 64 7.57 -7.24 7.40
CA VAL A 64 7.18 -8.44 8.16
C VAL A 64 7.96 -9.64 7.66
N ASN A 65 8.53 -10.43 8.57
CA ASN A 65 8.95 -11.79 8.26
C ASN A 65 7.78 -12.74 8.56
N PRO A 66 7.04 -13.22 7.56
CA PRO A 66 5.87 -14.06 7.79
C PRO A 66 6.25 -15.42 8.42
N SER A 67 7.44 -15.95 8.08
CA SER A 67 7.90 -17.25 8.58
C SER A 67 8.15 -17.27 10.09
N THR A 68 8.62 -16.14 10.65
CA THR A 68 8.91 -16.00 12.09
C THR A 68 7.85 -15.19 12.84
N ASN A 69 6.94 -14.54 12.10
CA ASN A 69 5.96 -13.57 12.60
C ASN A 69 6.62 -12.43 13.41
N VAL A 70 7.77 -11.94 12.92
CA VAL A 70 8.48 -10.78 13.48
C VAL A 70 8.33 -9.59 12.55
N ILE A 71 8.04 -8.43 13.13
CA ILE A 71 7.86 -7.17 12.42
C ILE A 71 9.00 -6.25 12.76
N TYR A 72 9.57 -5.59 11.76
CA TYR A 72 10.64 -4.62 11.88
C TYR A 72 10.17 -3.25 11.43
N VAL A 73 10.43 -2.22 12.24
CA VAL A 73 10.00 -0.83 11.99
C VAL A 73 11.18 0.10 12.10
N THR A 74 11.46 0.87 11.07
CA THR A 74 12.49 1.91 11.09
C THR A 74 11.98 3.15 11.83
N ASN A 75 12.79 3.70 12.73
CA ASN A 75 12.50 4.92 13.47
C ASN A 75 13.49 6.00 13.04
N ASN A 76 13.11 6.84 12.10
CA ASN A 76 14.00 7.75 11.37
C ASN A 76 14.74 8.74 12.28
N GLN A 77 14.05 9.36 13.24
CA GLN A 77 14.67 10.32 14.15
C GLN A 77 15.37 9.68 15.37
N SER A 78 15.20 8.39 15.58
CA SER A 78 15.88 7.66 16.66
C SER A 78 17.10 6.89 16.17
N ASP A 79 17.33 6.81 14.86
CA ASP A 79 18.36 5.99 14.20
C ASP A 79 18.32 4.53 14.67
N THR A 80 17.13 3.97 14.76
CA THR A 80 16.90 2.61 15.26
C THR A 80 15.89 1.85 14.43
N VAL A 81 15.90 0.53 14.61
CA VAL A 81 14.85 -0.38 14.18
C VAL A 81 14.20 -1.00 15.42
N SER A 82 12.88 -0.89 15.54
CA SER A 82 12.09 -1.62 16.53
C SER A 82 11.76 -3.02 16.01
N VAL A 83 12.02 -4.03 16.84
CA VAL A 83 11.66 -5.43 16.57
C VAL A 83 10.42 -5.77 17.38
N ILE A 84 9.37 -6.19 16.70
CA ILE A 84 8.07 -6.49 17.29
C ILE A 84 7.76 -7.97 17.10
N ASP A 85 7.39 -8.64 18.18
CA ASP A 85 6.85 -10.00 18.14
C ASP A 85 5.37 -9.91 17.75
N GLY A 86 5.02 -10.44 16.57
CA GLY A 86 3.65 -10.39 16.03
C GLY A 86 2.64 -11.27 16.77
N LYS A 87 3.09 -12.19 17.61
CA LYS A 87 2.21 -13.01 18.45
C LYS A 87 1.73 -12.24 19.68
N THR A 88 2.62 -11.45 20.27
CA THR A 88 2.33 -10.65 21.48
C THR A 88 2.02 -9.18 21.17
N ASN A 89 2.30 -8.76 19.94
CA ASN A 89 2.21 -7.37 19.49
C ASN A 89 2.96 -6.42 20.44
N SER A 90 4.22 -6.74 20.75
CA SER A 90 5.06 -5.94 21.64
C SER A 90 6.47 -5.82 21.11
N VAL A 91 7.10 -4.64 21.35
CA VAL A 91 8.51 -4.43 21.04
C VAL A 91 9.36 -5.30 21.94
N THR A 92 10.17 -6.17 21.34
CA THR A 92 11.07 -7.08 22.04
C THR A 92 12.51 -6.59 22.06
N LYS A 93 12.91 -5.79 21.06
CA LYS A 93 14.25 -5.24 20.92
C LYS A 93 14.24 -3.94 20.14
N THR A 94 15.23 -3.09 20.40
CA THR A 94 15.56 -1.91 19.58
C THR A 94 17.00 -2.05 19.11
N ILE A 95 17.24 -1.90 17.81
CA ILE A 95 18.55 -2.08 17.18
C ILE A 95 19.02 -0.72 16.68
N LYS A 96 20.24 -0.30 17.04
CA LYS A 96 20.87 0.90 16.47
C LYS A 96 21.35 0.59 15.05
N VAL A 97 21.07 1.49 14.11
CA VAL A 97 21.47 1.43 12.70
C VAL A 97 22.16 2.74 12.29
N GLY A 98 22.35 2.99 11.01
CA GLY A 98 22.87 4.27 10.52
C GLY A 98 21.88 5.43 10.70
N ASP A 99 22.28 6.64 10.29
CA ASP A 99 21.50 7.84 10.54
C ASP A 99 20.29 7.94 9.57
N GLY A 100 19.13 8.22 10.14
CA GLY A 100 17.88 8.41 9.41
C GLY A 100 17.38 7.16 8.68
N PRO A 101 17.16 6.01 9.37
CA PRO A 101 16.64 4.82 8.71
C PRO A 101 15.26 5.09 8.08
N ALA A 102 15.06 4.67 6.82
CA ALA A 102 13.85 4.88 6.05
C ALA A 102 13.22 3.57 5.59
N GLY A 103 13.56 3.06 4.42
CA GLY A 103 13.06 1.78 3.93
C GLY A 103 13.63 0.58 4.69
N ILE A 104 12.88 -0.51 4.71
CA ILE A 104 13.28 -1.77 5.31
C ILE A 104 12.67 -2.93 4.55
N SER A 105 13.44 -3.97 4.29
CA SER A 105 12.95 -5.20 3.65
C SER A 105 13.60 -6.42 4.29
N VAL A 106 12.79 -7.46 4.51
CA VAL A 106 13.21 -8.73 5.13
C VAL A 106 13.23 -9.84 4.08
N ASN A 107 14.33 -10.58 4.00
CA ASN A 107 14.34 -11.83 3.25
C ASN A 107 13.84 -12.97 4.16
N PRO A 108 12.64 -13.53 3.93
CA PRO A 108 12.06 -14.56 4.79
C PRO A 108 12.78 -15.91 4.68
N LEU A 109 13.57 -16.13 3.62
CA LEU A 109 14.31 -17.38 3.42
C LEU A 109 15.64 -17.39 4.18
N THR A 110 16.30 -16.24 4.30
CA THR A 110 17.62 -16.12 4.97
C THR A 110 17.50 -15.50 6.36
N ASP A 111 16.36 -14.87 6.68
CA ASP A 111 16.12 -14.06 7.87
C ASP A 111 17.09 -12.87 8.01
N MET A 112 17.54 -12.34 6.85
CA MET A 112 18.35 -11.12 6.79
C MET A 112 17.46 -9.92 6.54
N ILE A 113 17.74 -8.82 7.23
CA ILE A 113 16.98 -7.57 7.14
C ILE A 113 17.91 -6.48 6.60
N TYR A 114 17.42 -5.72 5.62
CA TYR A 114 18.14 -4.63 4.98
C TYR A 114 17.43 -3.31 5.24
N VAL A 115 18.17 -2.32 5.75
CA VAL A 115 17.64 -1.01 6.18
C VAL A 115 18.38 0.09 5.47
N THR A 116 17.69 0.96 4.73
CA THR A 116 18.30 2.17 4.15
C THR A 116 18.50 3.22 5.23
N ASN A 117 19.68 3.82 5.26
CA ASN A 117 20.03 4.93 6.15
C ASN A 117 20.18 6.21 5.32
N TYR A 118 19.13 7.00 5.29
CA TYR A 118 18.95 8.14 4.38
C TYR A 118 20.05 9.19 4.50
N TYR A 119 20.53 9.49 5.73
CA TYR A 119 21.56 10.50 5.97
C TYR A 119 22.99 9.94 5.97
N SER A 120 23.15 8.63 6.13
CA SER A 120 24.48 7.98 6.12
C SER A 120 24.90 7.47 4.76
N ASP A 121 24.01 7.48 3.75
CA ASP A 121 24.26 6.90 2.42
C ASP A 121 24.70 5.42 2.50
N THR A 122 24.09 4.65 3.40
CA THR A 122 24.40 3.24 3.66
C THR A 122 23.15 2.38 3.77
N ILE A 123 23.36 1.06 3.71
CA ILE A 123 22.38 0.05 4.12
C ILE A 123 22.93 -0.71 5.30
N SER A 124 22.20 -0.74 6.43
CA SER A 124 22.48 -1.64 7.54
C SER A 124 21.91 -3.02 7.23
N VAL A 125 22.74 -4.06 7.35
CA VAL A 125 22.33 -5.46 7.24
C VAL A 125 22.23 -6.05 8.63
N ILE A 126 21.04 -6.55 8.98
CA ILE A 126 20.75 -7.10 10.31
C ILE A 126 20.51 -8.62 10.18
N ASP A 127 21.13 -9.39 11.04
CA ASP A 127 20.83 -10.82 11.21
C ASP A 127 19.56 -10.94 12.09
N GLY A 128 18.48 -11.51 11.54
CA GLY A 128 17.18 -11.62 12.21
C GLY A 128 17.16 -12.59 13.38
N LYS A 129 18.09 -13.54 13.44
CA LYS A 129 18.20 -14.50 14.56
C LYS A 129 18.86 -13.89 15.80
N THR A 130 19.87 -13.04 15.58
CA THR A 130 20.64 -12.41 16.66
C THR A 130 20.19 -10.98 16.93
N HIS A 131 19.50 -10.36 15.97
CA HIS A 131 19.13 -8.95 15.95
C HIS A 131 20.36 -8.04 16.14
N VAL A 132 21.42 -8.30 15.39
CA VAL A 132 22.67 -7.52 15.37
C VAL A 132 22.95 -7.05 13.95
N VAL A 133 23.40 -5.80 13.81
CA VAL A 133 23.92 -5.29 12.53
C VAL A 133 25.24 -6.01 12.23
N VAL A 134 25.27 -6.75 11.14
CA VAL A 134 26.41 -7.56 10.72
C VAL A 134 27.25 -6.88 9.65
N LYS A 135 26.67 -5.90 8.94
CA LYS A 135 27.34 -5.17 7.86
C LYS A 135 26.69 -3.80 7.64
N GLU A 136 27.51 -2.83 7.24
CA GLU A 136 27.10 -1.58 6.61
C GLU A 136 27.60 -1.59 5.16
N ILE A 137 26.69 -1.35 4.20
CA ILE A 137 26.99 -1.33 2.78
C ILE A 137 26.88 0.11 2.29
N PRO A 138 27.98 0.75 1.83
CA PRO A 138 27.87 2.06 1.17
C PRO A 138 27.09 1.98 -0.14
N VAL A 139 26.18 2.92 -0.36
CA VAL A 139 25.39 3.07 -1.59
C VAL A 139 25.44 4.51 -2.09
N ASP A 140 24.73 4.82 -3.18
CA ASP A 140 24.64 6.19 -3.67
C ASP A 140 23.76 7.06 -2.74
N SER A 141 23.83 8.38 -2.96
CA SER A 141 23.26 9.38 -2.05
C SER A 141 21.76 9.26 -1.85
N THR A 142 21.36 9.34 -0.59
CA THR A 142 19.98 9.33 -0.08
C THR A 142 19.17 8.07 -0.48
N PRO A 143 19.57 6.90 0.03
CA PRO A 143 18.81 5.68 -0.15
C PRO A 143 17.46 5.80 0.58
N TRP A 144 16.35 5.44 -0.11
CA TRP A 144 15.00 5.56 0.43
C TRP A 144 14.25 4.24 0.42
N GLY A 145 13.69 3.87 -0.72
CA GLY A 145 12.99 2.59 -0.88
C GLY A 145 13.99 1.44 -1.00
N ILE A 146 13.61 0.30 -0.48
CA ILE A 146 14.38 -0.94 -0.58
C ILE A 146 13.42 -2.12 -0.67
N ASP A 147 13.73 -3.03 -1.57
CA ASP A 147 13.07 -4.32 -1.65
C ASP A 147 14.02 -5.37 -2.22
N LEU A 148 13.65 -6.64 -2.18
CA LEU A 148 14.55 -7.73 -2.54
C LEU A 148 13.84 -8.87 -3.28
N ASN A 149 14.61 -9.54 -4.11
CA ASN A 149 14.25 -10.83 -4.66
C ASN A 149 14.68 -11.92 -3.65
N SER A 150 13.70 -12.52 -2.97
CA SER A 150 13.98 -13.51 -1.93
C SER A 150 14.56 -14.83 -2.49
N GLU A 151 14.28 -15.18 -3.74
CA GLU A 151 14.74 -16.43 -4.35
C GLU A 151 16.25 -16.43 -4.66
N ASN A 152 16.77 -15.29 -5.15
CA ASN A 152 18.19 -15.16 -5.51
C ASN A 152 18.99 -14.26 -4.55
N ASN A 153 18.33 -13.71 -3.52
CA ASN A 153 18.90 -12.82 -2.51
C ASN A 153 19.58 -11.55 -3.09
N ILE A 154 18.98 -11.00 -4.15
CA ILE A 154 19.40 -9.70 -4.70
C ILE A 154 18.54 -8.59 -4.08
N VAL A 155 19.19 -7.57 -3.55
CA VAL A 155 18.56 -6.42 -2.89
C VAL A 155 18.67 -5.20 -3.81
N TYR A 156 17.58 -4.43 -3.90
CA TYR A 156 17.48 -3.23 -4.72
C TYR A 156 17.12 -2.04 -3.84
N THR A 157 17.87 -0.96 -3.94
CA THR A 157 17.55 0.29 -3.22
C THR A 157 17.50 1.48 -4.17
N THR A 158 16.51 2.33 -3.96
CA THR A 158 16.38 3.60 -4.68
C THR A 158 17.23 4.67 -4.01
N ASN A 159 18.07 5.38 -4.78
CA ASN A 159 18.89 6.48 -4.31
C ASN A 159 18.34 7.79 -4.89
N TYR A 160 17.51 8.47 -4.13
CA TYR A 160 16.66 9.56 -4.61
C TYR A 160 17.44 10.73 -5.22
N PHE A 161 18.39 11.31 -4.50
CA PHE A 161 19.18 12.44 -5.03
C PHE A 161 20.24 12.01 -6.04
N ALA A 162 20.72 10.79 -5.96
CA ALA A 162 21.66 10.28 -6.95
C ALA A 162 20.97 9.95 -8.29
N ASN A 163 19.65 9.78 -8.31
CA ASN A 163 18.89 9.31 -9.49
C ASN A 163 19.37 7.94 -9.96
N THR A 164 19.59 7.03 -9.02
CA THR A 164 20.07 5.68 -9.29
C THR A 164 19.32 4.63 -8.47
N ILE A 165 19.47 3.37 -8.89
CA ILE A 165 19.11 2.19 -8.11
C ILE A 165 20.40 1.41 -7.90
N SER A 166 20.76 1.11 -6.65
CA SER A 166 21.84 0.19 -6.35
C SER A 166 21.31 -1.23 -6.31
N ILE A 167 22.01 -2.14 -6.98
CA ILE A 167 21.76 -3.58 -7.00
C ILE A 167 22.84 -4.24 -6.17
N ILE A 168 22.43 -5.01 -5.17
CA ILE A 168 23.28 -5.52 -4.09
C ILE A 168 23.18 -7.03 -4.04
N ASP A 169 24.33 -7.70 -3.98
CA ASP A 169 24.43 -9.12 -3.64
C ASP A 169 24.19 -9.28 -2.13
N GLY A 170 23.06 -9.91 -1.76
CA GLY A 170 22.72 -10.13 -0.35
C GLY A 170 23.47 -11.31 0.31
N ILE A 171 24.27 -12.08 -0.45
CA ILE A 171 25.15 -13.11 0.09
C ILE A 171 26.48 -12.48 0.49
N GLU A 172 27.10 -11.75 -0.44
CA GLU A 172 28.40 -11.08 -0.23
C GLU A 172 28.26 -9.72 0.48
N ASN A 173 27.04 -9.18 0.54
CA ASN A 173 26.73 -7.86 1.12
C ASN A 173 27.58 -6.74 0.50
N ASN A 174 27.56 -6.66 -0.83
CA ASN A 174 28.22 -5.60 -1.59
C ASN A 174 27.36 -5.14 -2.78
N VAL A 175 27.63 -3.92 -3.26
CA VAL A 175 26.97 -3.39 -4.48
C VAL A 175 27.57 -4.09 -5.71
N ILE A 176 26.70 -4.73 -6.49
CA ILE A 176 27.06 -5.36 -7.78
C ILE A 176 27.21 -4.28 -8.85
N THR A 177 26.19 -3.43 -8.97
CA THR A 177 26.10 -2.38 -9.98
C THR A 177 25.09 -1.32 -9.59
N THR A 178 25.05 -0.22 -10.34
CA THR A 178 24.12 0.88 -10.16
C THR A 178 23.48 1.23 -11.50
N VAL A 179 22.16 1.39 -11.53
CA VAL A 179 21.39 1.72 -12.73
C VAL A 179 20.80 3.12 -12.61
N LYS A 180 20.90 3.93 -13.66
CA LYS A 180 20.32 5.28 -13.69
C LYS A 180 18.81 5.24 -13.87
N THR A 181 18.12 6.07 -13.13
CA THR A 181 16.68 6.31 -13.21
C THR A 181 16.38 7.80 -12.98
N ASP A 182 15.14 8.15 -12.62
CA ASP A 182 14.72 9.55 -12.44
C ASP A 182 13.93 9.69 -11.14
N LYS A 183 14.53 10.33 -10.11
CA LYS A 183 13.90 10.57 -8.80
C LYS A 183 13.21 9.33 -8.22
N PRO A 184 13.88 8.18 -8.11
CA PRO A 184 13.26 6.95 -7.64
C PRO A 184 12.89 7.06 -6.16
N TRP A 185 11.71 6.54 -5.82
CA TRP A 185 11.18 6.62 -4.45
C TRP A 185 10.74 5.25 -3.94
N GLY A 186 9.48 4.84 -4.17
CA GLY A 186 8.98 3.51 -3.82
C GLY A 186 9.49 2.45 -4.79
N ILE A 187 9.64 1.24 -4.32
CA ILE A 187 10.15 0.08 -5.08
C ILE A 187 9.43 -1.18 -4.65
N ASP A 188 9.19 -2.08 -5.60
CA ASP A 188 8.65 -3.42 -5.35
C ASP A 188 9.29 -4.43 -6.32
N VAL A 189 9.58 -5.62 -5.84
CA VAL A 189 10.30 -6.66 -6.57
C VAL A 189 9.47 -7.93 -6.67
N ASN A 190 9.21 -8.35 -7.91
CA ASN A 190 8.66 -9.68 -8.14
C ASN A 190 9.79 -10.73 -8.06
N SER A 191 9.83 -11.48 -6.96
CA SER A 191 10.86 -12.50 -6.73
C SER A 191 10.86 -13.61 -7.77
N HIS A 192 9.69 -13.97 -8.31
CA HIS A 192 9.57 -15.04 -9.29
C HIS A 192 10.08 -14.67 -10.68
N THR A 193 9.76 -13.46 -11.17
CA THR A 193 10.16 -13.01 -12.51
C THR A 193 11.43 -12.18 -12.53
N GLY A 194 11.88 -11.68 -11.39
CA GLY A 194 12.99 -10.74 -11.24
C GLY A 194 12.69 -9.33 -11.75
N HIS A 195 11.44 -8.99 -12.03
CA HIS A 195 11.07 -7.62 -12.37
C HIS A 195 11.12 -6.72 -11.13
N VAL A 196 11.66 -5.52 -11.31
CA VAL A 196 11.71 -4.48 -10.29
C VAL A 196 10.89 -3.28 -10.77
N PHE A 197 9.93 -2.86 -9.98
CA PHE A 197 9.04 -1.74 -10.26
C PHE A 197 9.43 -0.55 -9.38
N VAL A 198 9.58 0.64 -9.96
CA VAL A 198 10.06 1.82 -9.25
C VAL A 198 9.15 3.01 -9.51
N ALA A 199 8.59 3.57 -8.44
CA ALA A 199 7.88 4.85 -8.49
C ALA A 199 8.87 6.01 -8.64
N ASN A 200 8.71 6.82 -9.66
CA ASN A 200 9.56 7.98 -9.90
C ASN A 200 8.83 9.26 -9.45
N ARG A 201 9.17 9.77 -8.27
CA ARG A 201 8.39 10.78 -7.54
C ARG A 201 8.12 12.08 -8.30
N ASP A 202 9.06 12.59 -9.06
CA ASP A 202 8.91 13.87 -9.78
C ASP A 202 8.49 13.66 -11.24
N SER A 203 8.07 12.46 -11.60
CA SER A 203 7.64 12.10 -12.95
C SER A 203 6.32 11.33 -12.92
N VAL A 204 5.62 11.35 -14.04
CA VAL A 204 4.33 10.65 -14.22
C VAL A 204 4.52 9.22 -14.74
N ASN A 205 5.61 8.57 -14.38
CA ASN A 205 5.91 7.23 -14.86
C ASN A 205 6.44 6.32 -13.75
N VAL A 206 6.34 5.03 -14.00
CA VAL A 206 7.02 3.96 -13.26
C VAL A 206 8.14 3.43 -14.14
N SER A 207 9.30 3.19 -13.55
CA SER A 207 10.38 2.48 -14.23
C SER A 207 10.29 1.00 -13.91
N THR A 208 10.50 0.17 -14.92
CA THR A 208 10.66 -1.29 -14.75
C THR A 208 12.07 -1.68 -15.11
N LEU A 209 12.69 -2.49 -14.25
CA LEU A 209 14.02 -3.03 -14.48
C LEU A 209 13.90 -4.54 -14.70
N LYS A 210 14.45 -5.01 -15.80
CA LYS A 210 14.60 -6.44 -16.10
C LYS A 210 16.03 -6.70 -16.54
N GLY A 211 16.80 -7.35 -15.68
CA GLY A 211 18.25 -7.42 -15.84
C GLY A 211 18.86 -6.02 -15.76
N ASP A 212 19.60 -5.60 -16.78
CA ASP A 212 20.24 -4.27 -16.85
C ASP A 212 19.42 -3.23 -17.66
N VAL A 213 18.23 -3.62 -18.11
CA VAL A 213 17.37 -2.77 -18.96
C VAL A 213 16.32 -2.08 -18.12
N MET A 214 16.29 -0.75 -18.17
CA MET A 214 15.28 0.08 -17.54
C MET A 214 14.29 0.56 -18.60
N GLU A 215 13.02 0.20 -18.43
CA GLU A 215 11.90 0.69 -19.24
C GLU A 215 11.03 1.63 -18.42
N LYS A 216 10.36 2.57 -19.08
CA LYS A 216 9.44 3.51 -18.43
C LYS A 216 8.03 3.30 -18.91
N ILE A 217 7.10 3.19 -17.97
CA ILE A 217 5.65 3.16 -18.22
C ILE A 217 5.09 4.50 -17.78
N ALA A 218 4.61 5.32 -18.73
CA ALA A 218 3.94 6.58 -18.40
C ALA A 218 2.60 6.29 -17.71
N ILE A 219 2.38 6.82 -16.50
CA ILE A 219 1.16 6.56 -15.71
C ILE A 219 0.01 7.50 -16.09
N SER A 220 0.29 8.66 -16.66
CA SER A 220 -0.73 9.65 -16.97
C SER A 220 -0.27 10.67 -18.01
N ASP A 221 -1.18 11.01 -18.92
CA ASP A 221 -1.10 12.18 -19.80
C ASP A 221 -1.80 13.41 -19.19
N THR A 222 -2.19 13.34 -17.90
CA THR A 222 -2.92 14.44 -17.25
C THR A 222 -1.99 15.60 -16.89
N PRO A 223 -2.46 16.86 -17.01
CA PRO A 223 -1.67 18.05 -16.69
C PRO A 223 -1.44 18.24 -15.18
N PHE A 224 -2.00 17.41 -14.32
CA PHE A 224 -1.76 17.41 -12.89
C PHE A 224 -0.48 16.63 -12.61
N LYS A 225 0.50 17.27 -11.97
CA LYS A 225 1.71 16.58 -11.48
C LYS A 225 1.29 15.52 -10.49
N ILE A 226 1.24 14.27 -10.94
CA ILE A 226 1.06 13.10 -10.11
C ILE A 226 2.46 12.71 -9.65
N SER A 227 2.68 12.68 -8.37
CA SER A 227 3.94 12.17 -7.79
C SER A 227 3.67 10.78 -7.25
N PRO A 228 4.06 9.71 -7.97
CA PRO A 228 3.92 8.36 -7.45
C PRO A 228 4.76 8.21 -6.18
N ASN A 229 4.11 7.80 -5.09
CA ASN A 229 4.75 7.64 -3.79
C ASN A 229 5.19 6.19 -3.54
N ASN A 230 4.35 5.23 -3.91
CA ASN A 230 4.63 3.82 -3.70
C ASN A 230 4.05 2.97 -4.83
N VAL A 231 4.61 1.80 -5.01
CA VAL A 231 4.16 0.79 -5.96
C VAL A 231 3.98 -0.54 -5.23
N SER A 232 3.03 -1.35 -5.66
CA SER A 232 2.88 -2.71 -5.19
C SER A 232 2.33 -3.60 -6.31
N TYR A 233 2.97 -4.73 -6.52
CA TYR A 233 2.67 -5.67 -7.61
C TYR A 233 1.94 -6.89 -7.09
N ASN A 234 0.84 -7.23 -7.75
CA ASN A 234 0.11 -8.47 -7.48
C ASN A 234 0.53 -9.54 -8.49
N GLU A 235 1.33 -10.48 -8.05
CA GLU A 235 1.86 -11.56 -8.91
C GLU A 235 0.78 -12.51 -9.46
N LYS A 236 -0.35 -12.67 -8.75
CA LYS A 236 -1.44 -13.54 -9.19
C LYS A 236 -2.30 -12.95 -10.28
N THR A 237 -2.46 -11.64 -10.28
CA THR A 237 -3.25 -10.92 -11.28
C THR A 237 -2.41 -10.26 -12.36
N ASN A 238 -1.08 -10.18 -12.15
CA ASN A 238 -0.13 -9.46 -12.99
C ASN A 238 -0.44 -7.97 -13.11
N LEU A 239 -1.04 -7.39 -12.05
CA LEU A 239 -1.37 -5.98 -11.98
C LEU A 239 -0.39 -5.25 -11.04
N LEU A 240 0.10 -4.10 -11.50
CA LEU A 240 0.86 -3.16 -10.68
C LEU A 240 -0.06 -2.02 -10.24
N TYR A 241 -0.06 -1.76 -8.96
CA TYR A 241 -0.79 -0.66 -8.35
C TYR A 241 0.18 0.43 -7.92
N VAL A 242 -0.17 1.69 -8.18
CA VAL A 242 0.69 2.85 -7.92
C VAL A 242 -0.10 3.89 -7.14
N ALA A 243 0.31 4.19 -5.92
CA ALA A 243 -0.30 5.22 -5.10
C ALA A 243 0.09 6.62 -5.61
N ASN A 244 -0.91 7.43 -5.97
CA ASN A 244 -0.75 8.78 -6.52
C ASN A 244 -1.73 9.74 -5.85
N SER A 245 -1.32 10.52 -4.88
CA SER A 245 -2.21 11.47 -4.21
C SER A 245 -3.59 10.88 -3.86
N SER A 246 -4.63 11.14 -4.68
CA SER A 246 -6.02 10.68 -4.46
C SER A 246 -6.44 9.50 -5.35
N LEU A 247 -5.50 8.88 -6.05
CA LEU A 247 -5.76 7.80 -6.99
C LEU A 247 -4.79 6.65 -6.76
N ILE A 248 -5.23 5.44 -7.05
CA ILE A 248 -4.35 4.30 -7.30
C ILE A 248 -4.41 4.00 -8.79
N SER A 249 -3.31 4.24 -9.51
CA SER A 249 -3.20 3.82 -10.91
C SER A 249 -3.04 2.32 -10.98
N VAL A 250 -3.70 1.68 -11.93
CA VAL A 250 -3.65 0.22 -12.15
C VAL A 250 -3.03 -0.05 -13.51
N ILE A 251 -2.00 -0.84 -13.56
CA ILE A 251 -1.23 -1.14 -14.77
C ILE A 251 -1.20 -2.65 -14.97
N ASP A 252 -1.64 -3.12 -16.11
CA ASP A 252 -1.44 -4.51 -16.54
C ASP A 252 -0.02 -4.65 -17.11
N ILE A 253 0.83 -5.37 -16.39
CA ILE A 253 2.25 -5.56 -16.76
C ILE A 253 2.42 -6.47 -17.97
N SER A 254 1.44 -7.34 -18.27
CA SER A 254 1.53 -8.21 -19.44
C SER A 254 1.35 -7.45 -20.75
N THR A 255 0.59 -6.37 -20.74
CA THR A 255 0.28 -5.54 -21.92
C THR A 255 0.88 -4.14 -21.84
N ASN A 256 1.48 -3.76 -20.71
CA ASN A 256 1.93 -2.39 -20.38
C ASN A 256 0.80 -1.35 -20.55
N SER A 257 -0.45 -1.75 -20.31
CA SER A 257 -1.60 -0.87 -20.45
C SER A 257 -2.08 -0.35 -19.10
N ILE A 258 -2.49 0.93 -19.08
CA ILE A 258 -3.12 1.55 -17.91
C ILE A 258 -4.60 1.21 -17.93
N LEU A 259 -5.10 0.69 -16.82
CA LEU A 259 -6.49 0.39 -16.60
C LEU A 259 -7.22 1.57 -15.92
N GLU A 260 -8.54 1.44 -15.70
CA GLU A 260 -9.31 2.42 -14.95
C GLU A 260 -8.71 2.60 -13.54
N PRO A 261 -8.35 3.81 -13.12
CA PRO A 261 -7.76 4.05 -11.80
C PRO A 261 -8.81 3.94 -10.69
N ILE A 262 -8.35 3.61 -9.49
CA ILE A 262 -9.18 3.58 -8.29
C ILE A 262 -9.15 4.96 -7.64
N SER A 263 -10.30 5.64 -7.60
CA SER A 263 -10.43 6.92 -6.88
C SER A 263 -10.63 6.65 -5.40
N VAL A 264 -9.65 7.05 -4.57
CA VAL A 264 -9.66 6.79 -3.14
C VAL A 264 -8.79 7.81 -2.37
N GLY A 265 -9.29 8.28 -1.24
CA GLY A 265 -8.52 9.15 -0.35
C GLY A 265 -8.21 10.55 -0.90
N MET A 266 -7.24 11.20 -0.28
CA MET A 266 -6.77 12.55 -0.64
C MET A 266 -5.24 12.63 -0.76
N ASN A 267 -4.48 11.86 0.03
CA ASN A 267 -3.02 11.86 0.00
C ASN A 267 -2.48 10.48 0.38
N LEU A 268 -2.51 9.58 -0.61
CA LEU A 268 -2.05 8.19 -0.45
C LEU A 268 -0.52 8.13 -0.46
N VAL A 269 0.04 7.39 0.48
CA VAL A 269 1.49 7.17 0.59
C VAL A 269 1.85 5.70 0.68
N GLY A 270 1.43 5.00 1.73
CA GLY A 270 1.66 3.56 1.88
C GLY A 270 0.70 2.75 1.01
N LEU A 271 1.20 1.68 0.41
CA LEU A 271 0.44 0.75 -0.42
C LEU A 271 1.03 -0.64 -0.28
N THR A 272 0.19 -1.63 0.02
CA THR A 272 0.57 -3.05 0.01
C THR A 272 -0.59 -3.91 -0.48
N ILE A 273 -0.29 -5.13 -0.92
CA ILE A 273 -1.28 -6.05 -1.47
C ILE A 273 -1.11 -7.42 -0.84
N ASN A 274 -2.21 -8.02 -0.43
CA ASN A 274 -2.26 -9.44 -0.17
C ASN A 274 -2.65 -10.17 -1.48
N SER A 275 -1.67 -10.75 -2.16
CA SER A 275 -1.89 -11.47 -3.43
C SER A 275 -2.78 -12.71 -3.25
N ASP A 276 -2.81 -13.32 -2.05
CA ASP A 276 -3.65 -14.49 -1.76
C ASP A 276 -5.13 -14.15 -1.73
N THR A 277 -5.47 -13.04 -1.11
CA THR A 277 -6.86 -12.57 -0.98
C THR A 277 -7.24 -11.55 -2.04
N ASN A 278 -6.28 -11.06 -2.82
CA ASN A 278 -6.42 -9.96 -3.77
C ASN A 278 -6.97 -8.66 -3.12
N MET A 279 -6.57 -8.41 -1.87
CA MET A 279 -6.93 -7.20 -1.14
C MET A 279 -5.80 -6.18 -1.20
N ILE A 280 -6.16 -4.92 -1.43
CA ILE A 280 -5.27 -3.77 -1.52
C ILE A 280 -5.46 -2.94 -0.26
N TYR A 281 -4.35 -2.51 0.35
CA TYR A 281 -4.33 -1.67 1.54
C TYR A 281 -3.58 -0.39 1.24
N ALA A 282 -4.24 0.76 1.40
CA ALA A 282 -3.68 2.07 1.10
C ALA A 282 -3.82 3.01 2.30
N SER A 283 -2.74 3.64 2.72
CA SER A 283 -2.76 4.64 3.79
C SER A 283 -2.93 6.06 3.23
N ASP A 284 -3.76 6.87 3.89
CA ASP A 284 -4.01 8.28 3.58
C ASP A 284 -3.54 9.15 4.75
N ILE A 285 -2.41 9.83 4.52
CA ILE A 285 -1.77 10.67 5.55
C ILE A 285 -2.55 11.95 5.89
N GLN A 286 -3.49 12.36 5.05
CA GLN A 286 -4.30 13.56 5.30
C GLN A 286 -5.54 13.25 6.12
N ASN A 287 -6.11 12.06 5.95
CA ASN A 287 -7.34 11.66 6.62
C ASN A 287 -7.07 10.77 7.85
N ASP A 288 -5.81 10.34 8.09
CA ASP A 288 -5.39 9.39 9.13
C ASP A 288 -6.19 8.08 9.07
N VAL A 289 -6.35 7.53 7.89
CA VAL A 289 -7.07 6.28 7.65
C VAL A 289 -6.25 5.33 6.79
N ILE A 290 -6.63 4.06 6.83
CA ILE A 290 -6.33 3.11 5.76
C ILE A 290 -7.62 2.73 5.03
N TYR A 291 -7.50 2.52 3.73
CA TYR A 291 -8.54 1.95 2.89
C TYR A 291 -8.22 0.49 2.63
N ILE A 292 -9.22 -0.36 2.77
CA ILE A 292 -9.21 -1.76 2.35
C ILE A 292 -10.05 -1.86 1.09
N ILE A 293 -9.41 -2.28 -0.01
CA ILE A 293 -10.00 -2.25 -1.34
C ILE A 293 -9.98 -3.67 -1.92
N ASP A 294 -11.06 -4.08 -2.51
CA ASP A 294 -11.15 -5.34 -3.23
C ASP A 294 -10.50 -5.21 -4.62
N GLY A 295 -9.40 -5.93 -4.84
CA GLY A 295 -8.64 -5.86 -6.09
C GLY A 295 -9.34 -6.46 -7.31
N SER A 296 -10.45 -7.20 -7.12
CA SER A 296 -11.25 -7.74 -8.23
C SER A 296 -12.30 -6.75 -8.74
N THR A 297 -12.85 -5.97 -7.83
CA THR A 297 -13.94 -5.00 -8.12
C THR A 297 -13.48 -3.57 -8.10
N HIS A 298 -12.28 -3.30 -7.57
CA HIS A 298 -11.74 -1.97 -7.30
C HIS A 298 -12.62 -1.12 -6.37
N MET A 299 -13.47 -1.76 -5.56
CA MET A 299 -14.37 -1.09 -4.63
C MET A 299 -13.74 -1.00 -3.24
N ILE A 300 -13.89 0.15 -2.58
CA ILE A 300 -13.54 0.31 -1.17
C ILE A 300 -14.48 -0.56 -0.35
N LYS A 301 -13.93 -1.50 0.41
CA LYS A 301 -14.67 -2.35 1.35
C LYS A 301 -14.78 -1.71 2.71
N GLU A 302 -13.69 -1.13 3.19
CA GLU A 302 -13.61 -0.54 4.52
C GLU A 302 -12.69 0.68 4.53
N GLU A 303 -12.98 1.60 5.45
CA GLU A 303 -12.13 2.71 5.85
C GLU A 303 -11.92 2.62 7.36
N ILE A 304 -10.66 2.56 7.80
CA ILE A 304 -10.33 2.38 9.21
C ILE A 304 -9.46 3.55 9.67
N LYS A 305 -9.95 4.27 10.70
CA LYS A 305 -9.18 5.32 11.35
C LYS A 305 -8.00 4.70 12.10
N VAL A 306 -6.80 5.27 11.92
CA VAL A 306 -5.55 4.83 12.56
C VAL A 306 -4.91 5.98 13.34
N GLY A 307 -3.63 5.91 13.66
CA GLY A 307 -2.92 7.03 14.27
C GLY A 307 -2.57 8.14 13.26
N ASP A 308 -1.94 9.21 13.73
CA ASP A 308 -1.66 10.41 12.94
C ASP A 308 -0.58 10.13 11.87
N HIS A 309 -0.84 10.58 10.64
CA HIS A 309 0.06 10.52 9.50
C HIS A 309 0.50 9.08 9.17
N PRO A 310 -0.42 8.19 8.72
CA PRO A 310 -0.09 6.80 8.40
C PRO A 310 0.72 6.73 7.09
N ILE A 311 2.05 6.54 7.21
CA ILE A 311 2.97 6.63 6.07
C ILE A 311 3.24 5.30 5.37
N ALA A 312 3.12 4.18 6.08
CA ALA A 312 3.36 2.86 5.52
C ALA A 312 2.33 1.85 6.05
N VAL A 313 2.05 0.85 5.26
CA VAL A 313 1.19 -0.28 5.60
C VAL A 313 1.83 -1.57 5.11
N GLU A 314 1.78 -2.61 5.93
CA GLU A 314 2.30 -3.93 5.61
C GLU A 314 1.35 -5.00 6.13
N ILE A 315 1.32 -6.15 5.46
CA ILE A 315 0.49 -7.28 5.86
C ILE A 315 1.33 -8.51 6.14
N ASN A 316 0.99 -9.24 7.21
CA ASN A 316 1.44 -10.60 7.36
C ASN A 316 0.44 -11.54 6.68
N PRO A 317 0.77 -12.14 5.53
CA PRO A 317 -0.17 -12.98 4.79
C PRO A 317 -0.54 -14.27 5.54
N GLU A 318 0.35 -14.79 6.40
CA GLU A 318 0.10 -16.01 7.17
C GLU A 318 -0.95 -15.80 8.29
N THR A 319 -1.01 -14.61 8.87
CA THR A 319 -1.94 -14.30 9.97
C THR A 319 -3.07 -13.35 9.54
N ASN A 320 -3.01 -12.85 8.32
CA ASN A 320 -3.89 -11.81 7.79
C ASN A 320 -3.96 -10.55 8.67
N THR A 321 -2.85 -10.24 9.38
CA THR A 321 -2.74 -9.09 10.27
C THR A 321 -2.12 -7.92 9.51
N ILE A 322 -2.75 -6.75 9.58
CA ILE A 322 -2.31 -5.52 8.93
C ILE A 322 -1.61 -4.64 9.98
N TYR A 323 -0.46 -4.11 9.62
CA TYR A 323 0.34 -3.20 10.44
C TYR A 323 0.46 -1.86 9.74
N VAL A 324 0.09 -0.77 10.41
CA VAL A 324 0.14 0.59 9.86
C VAL A 324 1.09 1.45 10.67
N VAL A 325 2.05 2.05 9.99
CA VAL A 325 3.04 2.96 10.60
C VAL A 325 2.44 4.35 10.71
N ASN A 326 2.23 4.84 11.94
CA ASN A 326 1.72 6.19 12.22
C ASN A 326 2.89 7.09 12.62
N GLU A 327 3.39 7.86 11.66
CA GLU A 327 4.64 8.61 11.77
C GLU A 327 4.63 9.62 12.93
N TYR A 328 3.57 10.45 13.02
CA TYR A 328 3.50 11.50 14.05
C TYR A 328 3.01 10.99 15.40
N SER A 329 2.32 9.86 15.42
CA SER A 329 1.95 9.21 16.68
C SER A 329 3.04 8.33 17.27
N ASN A 330 4.19 8.13 16.59
CA ASN A 330 5.27 7.23 16.99
C ASN A 330 4.74 5.82 17.36
N SER A 331 3.86 5.28 16.53
CA SER A 331 3.16 4.05 16.84
C SER A 331 2.85 3.20 15.61
N ILE A 332 2.51 1.95 15.86
CA ILE A 332 1.97 1.02 14.88
C ILE A 332 0.53 0.67 15.28
N SER A 333 -0.41 0.85 14.36
CA SER A 333 -1.75 0.29 14.51
C SER A 333 -1.77 -1.14 14.01
N VAL A 334 -2.27 -2.07 14.82
CA VAL A 334 -2.41 -3.50 14.48
C VAL A 334 -3.89 -3.76 14.21
N ILE A 335 -4.22 -4.21 13.00
CA ILE A 335 -5.58 -4.44 12.54
C ILE A 335 -5.75 -5.92 12.23
N ILE A 336 -6.82 -6.49 12.72
CA ILE A 336 -7.22 -7.89 12.47
C ILE A 336 -8.66 -7.92 11.95
N SER A 337 -9.00 -8.98 11.24
CA SER A 337 -10.35 -9.28 10.74
C SER A 337 -11.09 -10.23 11.66
#